data_9f2deaef019aec286c454c58799ec06f
#
_entry.id   9f2deaef019aec286c454c58799ec06f
#
_cell.length_a   1.000
_cell.length_b   1.000
_cell.length_c   1.000
_cell.angle_alpha   90.00
_cell.angle_beta   90.00
_cell.angle_gamma   90.00
#
_symmetry.space_group_name_H-M   'P 1'
#
loop_
_entity.id
_entity.type
_entity.pdbx_description
1 polymer ?
#
loop_
_entity_poly.entity_id
_entity_poly.type
_entity_poly.pdbx_seq_one_letter_code
_entity_poly.pdbx_strand_id
1 'polypeptide(L)'
;KQALEALTSEMIPVKYNPYPVKTHGIDNMPYVTCNDAFINLDEPDISLDLSQKIYSKAKFMGSHCQGQTEIKLDSIGPTIRAEHHGNIEYRRLSAEHGGKHTDELAKGLIERRLTVRECARIQTFPDDYEFIIPKSESQPSLSSSDAYKIIGNAVPCVLAYNIAKNIADKWNLYFK
;
A
#
# COMPACT_ATOMS: atom_id res chain seq x y z
N LYS A 1 15.24 -17.96 18.46
CA LYS A 1 15.33 -17.44 19.85
C LYS A 1 16.78 -17.40 20.31
N GLN A 2 17.53 -18.53 20.23
CA GLN A 2 18.96 -18.57 20.62
C GLN A 2 19.87 -17.66 19.76
N ALA A 3 19.63 -17.54 18.46
CA ALA A 3 20.40 -16.63 17.59
C ALA A 3 20.14 -15.15 17.91
N LEU A 4 18.93 -14.81 18.34
CA LEU A 4 18.58 -13.45 18.74
C LEU A 4 19.18 -13.11 20.12
N GLU A 5 19.23 -14.07 21.04
CA GLU A 5 19.87 -13.93 22.37
C GLU A 5 21.40 -13.79 22.25
N ALA A 6 22.03 -14.51 21.33
CA ALA A 6 23.47 -14.39 21.06
C ALA A 6 23.83 -13.01 20.44
N LEU A 7 22.99 -12.48 19.55
CA LEU A 7 23.15 -11.14 18.95
C LEU A 7 22.94 -10.00 19.96
N THR A 8 22.09 -10.20 20.98
CA THR A 8 21.78 -9.14 21.97
C THR A 8 22.80 -9.01 23.08
N SER A 9 23.58 -10.06 23.38
CA SER A 9 24.48 -10.04 24.55
C SER A 9 25.91 -9.52 24.25
N GLU A 10 26.41 -9.65 23.03
CA GLU A 10 27.82 -9.35 22.73
C GLU A 10 28.07 -8.30 21.64
N MET A 11 27.12 -8.06 20.73
CA MET A 11 27.35 -7.23 19.54
C MET A 11 26.51 -5.96 19.45
N ILE A 12 25.45 -5.83 20.19
CA ILE A 12 24.57 -4.65 20.13
C ILE A 12 24.62 -3.92 21.47
N PRO A 13 25.09 -2.67 21.53
CA PRO A 13 25.02 -1.87 22.75
C PRO A 13 23.60 -1.85 23.30
N VAL A 14 23.43 -2.04 24.60
CA VAL A 14 22.12 -2.09 25.29
C VAL A 14 21.22 -0.86 25.02
N LYS A 15 21.77 0.21 24.46
CA LYS A 15 21.07 1.46 24.11
C LYS A 15 20.71 1.55 22.62
N TYR A 16 21.02 0.55 21.79
CA TYR A 16 20.70 0.62 20.36
C TYR A 16 19.22 0.33 20.10
N ASN A 17 18.51 1.32 19.61
CA ASN A 17 17.15 1.17 19.12
C ASN A 17 17.12 1.48 17.61
N PRO A 18 17.06 0.44 16.75
CA PRO A 18 17.03 0.62 15.29
C PRO A 18 15.69 1.17 14.79
N TYR A 19 14.67 1.11 15.61
CA TYR A 19 13.32 1.52 15.21
C TYR A 19 13.15 3.04 15.31
N PRO A 20 12.44 3.65 14.37
CA PRO A 20 12.06 5.05 14.44
C PRO A 20 11.12 5.29 15.63
N VAL A 21 11.16 6.51 16.16
CA VAL A 21 10.21 6.92 17.20
C VAL A 21 8.84 7.04 16.60
N LYS A 22 7.81 6.58 17.32
CA LYS A 22 6.41 6.71 16.91
C LYS A 22 6.04 8.19 16.79
N THR A 23 5.57 8.60 15.60
CA THR A 23 5.20 9.98 15.29
C THR A 23 3.71 10.15 15.02
N HIS A 24 2.96 9.07 14.81
CA HIS A 24 1.53 9.09 14.48
C HIS A 24 0.73 8.25 15.48
N GLY A 25 -0.52 8.59 15.68
CA GLY A 25 -1.47 7.91 16.56
C GLY A 25 -2.08 8.84 17.59
N ILE A 26 -2.72 8.29 18.65
CA ILE A 26 -3.66 9.00 19.53
C ILE A 26 -3.08 10.30 20.10
N ASP A 27 -1.84 10.29 20.56
CA ASP A 27 -1.18 11.46 21.20
C ASP A 27 -0.14 12.13 20.27
N ASN A 28 -0.19 11.88 18.97
CA ASN A 28 0.76 12.36 17.97
C ASN A 28 0.02 12.90 16.75
N MET A 29 0.76 13.10 15.64
CA MET A 29 0.15 13.47 14.37
C MET A 29 -0.90 12.43 13.93
N PRO A 30 -1.99 12.85 13.27
CA PRO A 30 -2.99 11.93 12.76
C PRO A 30 -2.36 10.95 11.76
N TYR A 31 -2.96 9.78 11.64
CA TYR A 31 -2.59 8.83 10.59
C TYR A 31 -2.95 9.40 9.22
N VAL A 32 -2.11 9.09 8.22
CA VAL A 32 -2.46 9.30 6.81
C VAL A 32 -3.54 8.28 6.44
N THR A 33 -4.69 8.78 6.01
CA THR A 33 -5.84 7.94 5.62
C THR A 33 -5.78 7.54 4.16
N CYS A 34 -6.66 6.61 3.73
CA CYS A 34 -6.81 6.31 2.30
C CYS A 34 -7.26 7.54 1.51
N ASN A 35 -8.13 8.39 2.07
CA ASN A 35 -8.50 9.66 1.43
C ASN A 35 -7.29 10.54 1.16
N ASP A 36 -6.39 10.68 2.14
CA ASP A 36 -5.16 11.47 1.97
C ASP A 36 -4.24 10.85 0.93
N ALA A 37 -4.10 9.52 0.95
CA ALA A 37 -3.27 8.79 -0.02
C ALA A 37 -3.82 8.89 -1.46
N PHE A 38 -5.12 9.06 -1.63
CA PHE A 38 -5.77 9.09 -2.95
C PHE A 38 -6.07 10.51 -3.45
N ILE A 39 -5.63 11.53 -2.74
CA ILE A 39 -5.76 12.92 -3.21
C ILE A 39 -5.21 13.05 -4.63
N ASN A 40 -6.00 13.73 -5.49
CA ASN A 40 -5.65 14.02 -6.89
C ASN A 40 -5.44 12.75 -7.77
N LEU A 41 -5.97 11.59 -7.37
CA LEU A 41 -6.09 10.46 -8.27
C LEU A 41 -7.41 10.52 -9.04
N ASP A 42 -7.30 10.51 -10.35
CA ASP A 42 -8.45 10.35 -11.23
C ASP A 42 -9.01 8.93 -11.18
N GLU A 43 -10.26 8.74 -11.59
CA GLU A 43 -10.78 7.40 -11.85
C GLU A 43 -10.02 6.74 -13.03
N PRO A 44 -9.92 5.40 -13.04
CA PRO A 44 -9.06 4.67 -14.00
C PRO A 44 -9.34 4.94 -15.47
N ASP A 45 -10.57 5.25 -15.84
CA ASP A 45 -11.02 5.49 -17.21
C ASP A 45 -10.54 6.82 -17.79
N ILE A 46 -10.33 7.82 -16.94
CA ILE A 46 -9.88 9.17 -17.34
C ILE A 46 -8.43 9.47 -17.01
N SER A 47 -7.79 8.66 -16.15
CA SER A 47 -6.40 8.87 -15.74
C SER A 47 -5.43 8.79 -16.91
N LEU A 48 -4.34 9.54 -16.86
CA LEU A 48 -3.21 9.40 -17.78
C LEU A 48 -2.15 8.42 -17.24
N ASP A 49 -2.13 8.17 -15.92
CA ASP A 49 -1.22 7.21 -15.29
C ASP A 49 -1.66 5.77 -15.59
N LEU A 50 -0.82 5.01 -16.28
CA LEU A 50 -1.10 3.60 -16.59
C LEU A 50 -1.27 2.74 -15.35
N SER A 51 -0.53 3.03 -14.27
CA SER A 51 -0.68 2.33 -13.00
C SER A 51 -2.03 2.62 -12.33
N GLN A 52 -2.64 3.77 -12.61
CA GLN A 52 -3.99 4.10 -12.15
C GLN A 52 -5.08 3.47 -13.03
N LYS A 53 -4.81 3.27 -14.32
CA LYS A 53 -5.75 2.61 -15.25
C LYS A 53 -5.93 1.12 -14.96
N ILE A 54 -4.91 0.47 -14.39
CA ILE A 54 -4.87 -0.98 -14.29
C ILE A 54 -5.23 -1.44 -12.88
N TYR A 55 -6.20 -2.34 -12.80
CA TYR A 55 -6.64 -3.01 -11.59
C TYR A 55 -7.17 -4.42 -11.89
N SER A 56 -7.25 -5.27 -10.86
CA SER A 56 -7.77 -6.63 -10.98
C SER A 56 -9.26 -6.62 -11.35
N LYS A 57 -9.61 -7.41 -12.33
CA LYS A 57 -10.99 -7.65 -12.76
C LYS A 57 -11.59 -8.90 -12.11
N ALA A 58 -10.92 -9.47 -11.10
CA ALA A 58 -11.43 -10.62 -10.37
C ALA A 58 -12.77 -10.29 -9.70
N LYS A 59 -13.77 -11.14 -9.92
CA LYS A 59 -15.13 -10.96 -9.43
C LYS A 59 -15.21 -11.06 -7.91
N PHE A 60 -16.25 -10.48 -7.33
CA PHE A 60 -16.59 -10.65 -5.94
C PHE A 60 -16.97 -12.11 -5.66
N MET A 61 -16.40 -12.69 -4.60
CA MET A 61 -16.57 -14.09 -4.24
C MET A 61 -17.26 -14.28 -2.88
N GLY A 62 -17.76 -13.19 -2.30
CA GLY A 62 -18.36 -13.19 -0.97
C GLY A 62 -17.40 -12.74 0.13
N SER A 63 -17.92 -12.06 1.13
CA SER A 63 -17.16 -11.42 2.21
C SER A 63 -16.34 -12.38 3.10
N HIS A 64 -16.58 -13.68 2.99
CA HIS A 64 -15.83 -14.72 3.70
C HIS A 64 -14.45 -15.00 3.08
N CYS A 65 -14.22 -14.54 1.86
CA CYS A 65 -12.94 -14.70 1.18
C CYS A 65 -12.03 -13.49 1.43
N GLN A 66 -10.73 -13.72 1.42
CA GLN A 66 -9.71 -12.68 1.56
C GLN A 66 -9.75 -11.70 0.39
N GLY A 67 -9.53 -10.40 0.65
CA GLY A 67 -9.54 -9.37 -0.37
C GLY A 67 -10.94 -9.05 -0.93
N GLN A 68 -12.00 -9.47 -0.23
CA GLN A 68 -13.39 -9.26 -0.65
C GLN A 68 -14.08 -8.18 0.19
N THR A 69 -13.32 -7.28 0.78
CA THR A 69 -13.84 -6.16 1.57
C THR A 69 -13.61 -4.84 0.88
N GLU A 70 -14.50 -3.90 1.11
CA GLU A 70 -14.33 -2.52 0.71
C GLU A 70 -13.42 -1.80 1.71
N ILE A 71 -12.50 -0.98 1.23
CA ILE A 71 -11.63 -0.18 2.10
C ILE A 71 -12.44 0.90 2.83
N LYS A 72 -11.90 1.37 3.96
CA LYS A 72 -12.40 2.55 4.66
C LYS A 72 -11.57 3.75 4.26
N LEU A 73 -12.19 4.75 3.65
CA LEU A 73 -11.48 5.92 3.14
C LEU A 73 -10.93 6.82 4.25
N ASP A 74 -11.61 6.89 5.37
CA ASP A 74 -11.26 7.66 6.56
C ASP A 74 -10.31 6.92 7.53
N SER A 75 -9.76 5.80 7.09
CA SER A 75 -8.88 4.95 7.90
C SER A 75 -7.56 4.67 7.18
N ILE A 76 -6.63 4.03 7.91
CA ILE A 76 -5.38 3.54 7.32
C ILE A 76 -5.66 2.50 6.22
N GLY A 77 -4.77 2.45 5.23
CA GLY A 77 -4.86 1.50 4.13
C GLY A 77 -4.76 0.04 4.57
N PRO A 78 -5.31 -0.88 3.78
CA PRO A 78 -5.17 -2.30 4.02
C PRO A 78 -3.72 -2.77 3.78
N THR A 79 -3.37 -3.92 4.34
CA THR A 79 -2.11 -4.58 4.00
C THR A 79 -2.13 -5.02 2.54
N ILE A 80 -1.20 -4.49 1.74
CA ILE A 80 -1.02 -4.93 0.36
C ILE A 80 -0.25 -6.24 0.35
N ARG A 81 -0.90 -7.29 -0.13
CA ARG A 81 -0.36 -8.66 -0.11
C ARG A 81 0.24 -9.03 -1.46
N ALA A 82 1.30 -9.84 -1.42
CA ALA A 82 2.02 -10.35 -2.60
C ALA A 82 1.37 -11.60 -3.21
N GLU A 83 0.08 -11.79 -3.07
CA GLU A 83 -0.62 -13.00 -3.51
C GLU A 83 -0.87 -13.03 -5.02
N HIS A 84 -0.90 -14.24 -5.58
CA HIS A 84 -0.95 -14.48 -7.03
C HIS A 84 -2.30 -14.22 -7.71
N HIS A 85 -3.37 -13.96 -6.96
CA HIS A 85 -4.74 -14.06 -7.50
C HIS A 85 -5.45 -12.71 -7.71
N GLY A 86 -4.75 -11.59 -7.57
CA GLY A 86 -5.38 -10.27 -7.70
C GLY A 86 -6.50 -10.01 -6.69
N ASN A 87 -6.50 -10.75 -5.57
CA ASN A 87 -7.46 -10.60 -4.48
C ASN A 87 -7.06 -9.42 -3.58
N ILE A 88 -6.87 -8.27 -4.20
CA ILE A 88 -6.71 -7.02 -3.48
C ILE A 88 -8.08 -6.48 -3.07
N GLU A 89 -8.16 -5.72 -2.00
CA GLU A 89 -9.40 -5.13 -1.50
C GLU A 89 -10.08 -4.25 -2.55
N TYR A 90 -11.38 -4.06 -2.38
CA TYR A 90 -12.17 -3.20 -3.24
C TYR A 90 -12.02 -1.73 -2.82
N ARG A 91 -11.78 -0.87 -3.82
CA ARG A 91 -11.91 0.57 -3.66
C ARG A 91 -13.38 0.92 -3.38
N ARG A 92 -14.28 0.23 -4.07
CA ARG A 92 -15.73 0.41 -4.02
C ARG A 92 -16.44 -0.90 -4.36
N LEU A 93 -17.34 -1.35 -3.48
CA LEU A 93 -18.27 -2.43 -3.75
C LEU A 93 -19.61 -1.87 -4.24
N SER A 94 -20.33 -2.66 -5.04
CA SER A 94 -21.71 -2.36 -5.38
C SER A 94 -22.63 -2.49 -4.15
N ALA A 95 -23.80 -1.88 -4.19
CA ALA A 95 -24.79 -2.01 -3.12
C ALA A 95 -25.20 -3.47 -2.89
N GLU A 96 -25.27 -4.26 -3.98
CA GLU A 96 -25.57 -5.70 -3.94
C GLU A 96 -24.53 -6.49 -3.14
N HIS A 97 -23.27 -6.08 -3.20
CA HIS A 97 -22.17 -6.72 -2.48
C HIS A 97 -21.87 -6.06 -1.11
N GLY A 98 -22.77 -5.19 -0.64
CA GLY A 98 -22.65 -4.53 0.66
C GLY A 98 -21.73 -3.32 0.68
N GLY A 99 -21.60 -2.62 -0.45
CA GLY A 99 -20.85 -1.38 -0.58
C GLY A 99 -21.34 -0.27 0.34
N LYS A 100 -20.42 0.50 0.87
CA LYS A 100 -20.67 1.60 1.84
C LYS A 100 -20.45 2.98 1.24
N HIS A 101 -19.74 3.08 0.12
CA HIS A 101 -19.49 4.34 -0.60
C HIS A 101 -20.68 4.69 -1.51
N THR A 102 -21.87 4.80 -0.91
CA THR A 102 -23.15 5.00 -1.62
C THR A 102 -23.22 6.32 -2.37
N ASP A 103 -22.54 7.35 -1.88
CA ASP A 103 -22.43 8.65 -2.53
C ASP A 103 -21.62 8.58 -3.85
N GLU A 104 -20.60 7.74 -3.91
CA GLU A 104 -19.83 7.50 -5.13
C GLU A 104 -20.62 6.64 -6.14
N LEU A 105 -21.32 5.62 -5.66
CA LEU A 105 -22.22 4.81 -6.48
C LEU A 105 -23.37 5.66 -7.08
N ALA A 106 -23.92 6.59 -6.30
CA ALA A 106 -24.96 7.50 -6.76
C ALA A 106 -24.48 8.47 -7.88
N LYS A 107 -23.17 8.74 -7.95
CA LYS A 107 -22.52 9.49 -9.03
C LYS A 107 -22.24 8.63 -10.27
N GLY A 108 -22.64 7.37 -10.28
CA GLY A 108 -22.44 6.45 -11.41
C GLY A 108 -21.08 5.75 -11.42
N LEU A 109 -20.28 5.89 -10.36
CA LEU A 109 -19.02 5.17 -10.25
C LEU A 109 -19.29 3.70 -9.95
N ILE A 110 -18.49 2.82 -10.58
CA ILE A 110 -18.72 1.38 -10.55
C ILE A 110 -17.93 0.67 -9.46
N GLU A 111 -18.38 -0.53 -9.12
CA GLU A 111 -17.62 -1.48 -8.32
C GLU A 111 -16.26 -1.74 -8.96
N ARG A 112 -15.19 -1.61 -8.18
CA ARG A 112 -13.84 -1.95 -8.61
C ARG A 112 -12.90 -2.22 -7.44
N ARG A 113 -11.86 -2.97 -7.72
CA ARG A 113 -10.73 -3.16 -6.81
C ARG A 113 -9.81 -1.94 -6.80
N LEU A 114 -8.92 -1.88 -5.81
CA LEU A 114 -7.84 -0.89 -5.81
C LEU A 114 -7.02 -1.01 -7.08
N THR A 115 -6.59 0.13 -7.61
CA THR A 115 -5.67 0.19 -8.74
C THR A 115 -4.23 -0.11 -8.30
N VAL A 116 -3.34 -0.33 -9.26
CA VAL A 116 -1.91 -0.48 -8.99
C VAL A 116 -1.36 0.80 -8.32
N ARG A 117 -1.75 1.98 -8.79
CA ARG A 117 -1.32 3.26 -8.20
C ARG A 117 -1.86 3.48 -6.79
N GLU A 118 -3.12 3.15 -6.54
CA GLU A 118 -3.69 3.22 -5.20
C GLU A 118 -2.92 2.32 -4.21
N CYS A 119 -2.61 1.08 -4.61
CA CYS A 119 -1.78 0.18 -3.80
C CYS A 119 -0.36 0.71 -3.59
N ALA A 120 0.25 1.29 -4.62
CA ALA A 120 1.57 1.89 -4.53
C ALA A 120 1.61 3.06 -3.54
N ARG A 121 0.63 3.95 -3.57
CA ARG A 121 0.51 5.07 -2.62
C ARG A 121 0.28 4.60 -1.19
N ILE A 122 -0.52 3.55 -0.96
CA ILE A 122 -0.67 2.92 0.37
C ILE A 122 0.69 2.41 0.87
N GLN A 123 1.52 1.85 0.00
CA GLN A 123 2.88 1.42 0.31
C GLN A 123 3.92 2.55 0.24
N THR A 124 3.45 3.80 0.14
CA THR A 124 4.26 5.01 0.13
C THR A 124 5.30 5.09 -1.00
N PHE A 125 5.04 4.45 -2.13
CA PHE A 125 5.82 4.68 -3.34
C PHE A 125 5.55 6.08 -3.89
N PRO A 126 6.56 6.77 -4.42
CA PRO A 126 6.36 8.06 -5.08
C PRO A 126 5.60 7.90 -6.40
N ASP A 127 4.93 8.97 -6.83
CA ASP A 127 4.07 8.92 -8.02
C ASP A 127 4.83 8.79 -9.33
N ASP A 128 6.08 9.19 -9.37
CA ASP A 128 6.99 9.05 -10.51
C ASP A 128 7.56 7.63 -10.67
N TYR A 129 7.26 6.72 -9.71
CA TYR A 129 7.64 5.32 -9.87
C TYR A 129 6.67 4.60 -10.82
N GLU A 130 7.18 4.21 -11.97
CA GLU A 130 6.40 3.56 -13.02
C GLU A 130 6.38 2.03 -12.84
N PHE A 131 5.23 1.49 -12.35
CA PHE A 131 5.02 0.03 -12.30
C PHE A 131 4.58 -0.53 -13.64
N ILE A 132 3.76 0.23 -14.35
CA ILE A 132 3.17 -0.16 -15.62
C ILE A 132 3.68 0.80 -16.68
N ILE A 133 4.44 0.27 -17.62
CA ILE A 133 4.92 0.98 -18.80
C ILE A 133 4.29 0.37 -20.06
N PRO A 134 4.14 1.12 -21.14
CA PRO A 134 3.66 0.55 -22.41
C PRO A 134 4.69 -0.45 -22.94
N LYS A 135 4.27 -1.67 -23.20
CA LYS A 135 5.07 -2.66 -23.95
C LYS A 135 4.84 -2.51 -25.45
N SER A 136 3.61 -2.13 -25.84
CA SER A 136 3.16 -1.74 -27.17
C SER A 136 1.94 -0.83 -26.99
N GLU A 137 1.40 -0.26 -28.09
CA GLU A 137 0.23 0.61 -28.01
C GLU A 137 -1.00 -0.05 -27.32
N SER A 138 -1.08 -1.37 -27.33
CA SER A 138 -2.23 -2.12 -26.81
C SER A 138 -1.92 -3.00 -25.58
N GLN A 139 -0.66 -3.12 -25.15
CA GLN A 139 -0.30 -4.05 -24.09
C GLN A 139 0.58 -3.39 -23.01
N PRO A 140 0.20 -3.48 -21.72
CA PRO A 140 1.05 -3.07 -20.61
C PRO A 140 2.21 -4.07 -20.41
N SER A 141 3.28 -3.60 -19.79
CA SER A 141 4.46 -4.41 -19.46
C SER A 141 4.20 -5.48 -18.39
N LEU A 142 3.29 -5.18 -17.45
CA LEU A 142 2.93 -6.05 -16.33
C LEU A 142 1.41 -6.16 -16.22
N SER A 143 0.95 -7.30 -15.73
CA SER A 143 -0.44 -7.44 -15.28
C SER A 143 -0.64 -6.75 -13.92
N SER A 144 -1.90 -6.45 -13.58
CA SER A 144 -2.23 -5.93 -12.24
C SER A 144 -1.76 -6.88 -11.13
N SER A 145 -1.89 -8.19 -11.33
CA SER A 145 -1.49 -9.20 -10.34
C SER A 145 0.02 -9.20 -10.09
N ASP A 146 0.83 -9.06 -11.15
CA ASP A 146 2.29 -8.98 -11.00
C ASP A 146 2.70 -7.68 -10.33
N ALA A 147 2.06 -6.56 -10.67
CA ALA A 147 2.30 -5.27 -10.03
C ALA A 147 1.95 -5.31 -8.53
N TYR A 148 0.80 -5.86 -8.15
CA TYR A 148 0.44 -6.03 -6.73
C TYR A 148 1.44 -6.89 -5.98
N LYS A 149 1.96 -7.96 -6.62
CA LYS A 149 2.98 -8.82 -6.04
C LYS A 149 4.27 -8.05 -5.77
N ILE A 150 4.72 -7.22 -6.70
CA ILE A 150 5.90 -6.38 -6.53
C ILE A 150 5.69 -5.40 -5.37
N ILE A 151 4.56 -4.69 -5.36
CA ILE A 151 4.22 -3.72 -4.32
C ILE A 151 4.10 -4.40 -2.94
N GLY A 152 3.41 -5.54 -2.87
CA GLY A 152 3.19 -6.26 -1.61
C GLY A 152 4.46 -6.90 -1.02
N ASN A 153 5.47 -7.21 -1.84
CA ASN A 153 6.77 -7.69 -1.38
C ASN A 153 7.71 -6.56 -0.94
N ALA A 154 7.39 -5.33 -1.27
CA ALA A 154 8.24 -4.18 -0.94
C ALA A 154 8.07 -3.76 0.53
N VAL A 155 9.15 -3.29 1.12
CA VAL A 155 9.08 -2.50 2.35
C VAL A 155 8.52 -1.11 1.99
N PRO A 156 7.53 -0.57 2.73
CA PRO A 156 7.03 0.78 2.46
C PRO A 156 8.15 1.81 2.44
N CYS A 157 8.21 2.64 1.38
CA CYS A 157 9.35 3.51 1.11
C CYS A 157 9.63 4.50 2.26
N VAL A 158 8.58 5.11 2.81
CA VAL A 158 8.73 6.04 3.95
C VAL A 158 9.18 5.31 5.22
N LEU A 159 8.74 4.08 5.45
CA LEU A 159 9.22 3.26 6.58
C LEU A 159 10.72 2.97 6.43
N ALA A 160 11.14 2.50 5.24
CA ALA A 160 12.55 2.23 4.96
C ALA A 160 13.41 3.48 5.13
N TYR A 161 12.95 4.63 4.63
CA TYR A 161 13.62 5.92 4.81
C TYR A 161 13.81 6.28 6.29
N ASN A 162 12.75 6.18 7.09
CA ASN A 162 12.83 6.53 8.52
C ASN A 162 13.74 5.58 9.31
N ILE A 163 13.75 4.30 8.98
CA ILE A 163 14.69 3.33 9.59
C ILE A 163 16.13 3.71 9.22
N ALA A 164 16.40 3.91 7.93
CA ALA A 164 17.74 4.30 7.44
C ALA A 164 18.21 5.63 8.05
N LYS A 165 17.32 6.62 8.11
CA LYS A 165 17.61 7.91 8.74
C LYS A 165 17.94 7.75 10.23
N ASN A 166 17.18 6.98 10.98
CA ASN A 166 17.45 6.72 12.40
C ASN A 166 18.83 6.05 12.61
N ILE A 167 19.22 5.13 11.72
CA ILE A 167 20.55 4.51 11.74
C ILE A 167 21.63 5.56 11.42
N ALA A 168 21.45 6.33 10.37
CA ALA A 168 22.41 7.36 9.96
C ALA A 168 22.62 8.43 11.04
N ASP A 169 21.55 8.95 11.62
CA ASP A 169 21.61 9.98 12.67
C ASP A 169 22.36 9.48 13.94
N LYS A 170 22.35 8.17 14.18
CA LYS A 170 22.99 7.56 15.33
C LYS A 170 24.31 6.83 15.01
N TRP A 171 24.76 6.90 13.76
CA TRP A 171 25.91 6.12 13.28
C TRP A 171 27.14 6.27 14.17
N ASN A 172 27.54 7.48 14.45
CA ASN A 172 28.74 7.79 15.26
C ASN A 172 28.61 7.40 16.75
N LEU A 173 27.40 7.06 17.22
CA LEU A 173 27.19 6.58 18.59
C LEU A 173 27.49 5.09 18.73
N TYR A 174 27.27 4.33 17.63
CA TYR A 174 27.28 2.88 17.64
C TYR A 174 28.40 2.26 16.81
N PHE A 175 28.86 2.98 15.81
CA PHE A 175 29.85 2.49 14.84
C PHE A 175 31.07 3.44 14.83
N LYS A 176 31.93 3.29 15.84
CA LYS A 176 33.20 4.04 15.94
C LYS A 176 34.31 3.28 15.24
#